data_4ad8b790bb2ee3166fb8f1c69f8ec31b
#
_entry.id   4ad8b790bb2ee3166fb8f1c69f8ec31b
#
_cell.length_a   1.000
_cell.length_b   1.000
_cell.length_c   1.000
_cell.angle_alpha   90.00
_cell.angle_beta   90.00
_cell.angle_gamma   90.00
#
_symmetry.space_group_name_H-M   'P 1'
#
loop_
_entity.id
_entity.type
_entity.pdbx_description
1 polymer ?
#
loop_
_entity_poly.entity_id
_entity_poly.type
_entity_poly.pdbx_seq_one_letter_code
_entity_poly.pdbx_strand_id
1 'polypeptide(L)'
;KTGYFDEFVDSAPALSRISGWLSSIKNTSATPAPPSSEMSFAEAARPVYAVVTGIGGHHWGVKYDGAQLSTFYNDTSNILGETLGSSSPPQAITEGAWRAALTSAGIYFDYLNPIPLSALTRWLVGTDMNLWDAEHSARRICISGSDDGKGVFLYFMDSEGAFYRSQTAVQYASLAECMAKYLPNNTQYAFEFGEDLNIDPYALIMPGTGRVPLVSLSNPVHDKISPDEILFSFEMNPNLASPYHESGAVVYMMENCSLRLYDSGLAVYKSTGDTGDRLKIRYSGGEPRINELLEGARSFIFNLIGGTSGAAELYYTGHSISKLDGSVTLTFDYFVSGIPVRLMDSPHAATIRISEGVITEARLCFRTFSSAGA
;
A
#
# COMPACT_ATOMS: atom_id res chain seq x y z
N LYS A 1 -6.99 49.02 2.00
CA LYS A 1 -5.61 48.68 1.61
C LYS A 1 -5.51 47.15 1.66
N THR A 2 -6.14 46.55 0.73
CA THR A 2 -6.17 45.10 0.44
C THR A 2 -5.92 45.02 -1.06
N GLY A 3 -4.73 44.65 -1.47
CA GLY A 3 -4.44 44.59 -2.88
C GLY A 3 -2.98 44.30 -3.19
N TYR A 4 -2.41 43.21 -2.61
CA TYR A 4 -1.05 42.75 -2.95
C TYR A 4 -0.88 41.25 -2.95
N PHE A 5 -1.96 40.48 -2.85
CA PHE A 5 -1.89 39.00 -2.82
C PHE A 5 -2.48 38.31 -4.05
N ASP A 6 -3.17 39.01 -4.96
CA ASP A 6 -3.87 38.38 -6.08
C ASP A 6 -3.04 38.25 -7.37
N GLU A 7 -1.87 38.86 -7.46
CA GLU A 7 -1.07 38.85 -8.72
C GLU A 7 -0.02 37.73 -8.81
N PHE A 8 0.20 36.93 -7.74
CA PHE A 8 1.22 35.87 -7.74
C PHE A 8 0.68 34.47 -8.01
N VAL A 9 -0.63 34.30 -8.17
CA VAL A 9 -1.27 32.96 -8.27
C VAL A 9 -1.32 32.42 -9.70
N ASP A 10 -1.15 33.26 -10.73
CA ASP A 10 -1.44 32.87 -12.12
C ASP A 10 -0.23 32.39 -12.94
N SER A 11 0.97 32.22 -12.37
CA SER A 11 2.16 31.92 -13.19
C SER A 11 2.90 30.61 -12.91
N ALA A 12 2.34 29.67 -12.10
CA ALA A 12 3.01 28.38 -11.88
C ALA A 12 2.00 27.21 -11.82
N PRO A 13 2.03 26.29 -12.79
CA PRO A 13 1.14 25.11 -12.79
C PRO A 13 1.35 24.16 -11.60
N ALA A 14 2.44 24.27 -10.85
CA ALA A 14 2.71 23.49 -9.64
C ALA A 14 1.93 24.00 -8.42
N LEU A 15 1.67 25.30 -8.31
CA LEU A 15 0.97 25.90 -7.17
C LEU A 15 -0.53 25.55 -7.16
N SER A 16 -1.11 25.23 -8.31
CA SER A 16 -2.53 24.84 -8.39
C SER A 16 -2.80 23.47 -7.72
N ARG A 17 -1.80 22.59 -7.67
CA ARG A 17 -1.92 21.28 -6.99
C ARG A 17 -1.85 21.40 -5.47
N ILE A 18 -1.01 22.31 -4.98
CA ILE A 18 -0.83 22.55 -3.53
C ILE A 18 -2.01 23.37 -2.99
N SER A 19 -2.54 24.33 -3.76
CA SER A 19 -3.70 25.12 -3.34
C SER A 19 -4.97 24.28 -3.19
N GLY A 20 -5.15 23.24 -4.00
CA GLY A 20 -6.24 22.27 -3.87
C GLY A 20 -6.18 21.50 -2.54
N TRP A 21 -5.00 21.11 -2.11
CA TRP A 21 -4.80 20.42 -0.83
C TRP A 21 -4.99 21.37 0.38
N LEU A 22 -4.43 22.58 0.33
CA LEU A 22 -4.60 23.58 1.39
C LEU A 22 -6.04 24.09 1.52
N SER A 23 -6.82 24.15 0.43
CA SER A 23 -8.24 24.49 0.49
C SER A 23 -9.10 23.38 1.07
N SER A 24 -8.72 22.13 0.90
CA SER A 24 -9.40 20.99 1.55
C SER A 24 -9.17 20.93 3.06
N ILE A 25 -8.07 21.52 3.56
CA ILE A 25 -7.78 21.65 4.99
C ILE A 25 -8.68 22.68 5.68
N LYS A 26 -9.16 23.71 4.94
CA LYS A 26 -9.91 24.84 5.51
C LYS A 26 -11.43 24.67 5.57
N ASN A 27 -12.00 23.69 4.88
CA ASN A 27 -13.45 23.49 4.84
C ASN A 27 -13.90 22.32 5.73
N THR A 28 -14.26 22.64 6.96
CA THR A 28 -14.97 21.76 7.90
C THR A 28 -16.43 21.63 7.46
N SER A 29 -16.79 20.60 6.70
CA SER A 29 -18.11 19.94 6.60
C SER A 29 -18.50 19.32 5.26
N ALA A 30 -17.58 19.07 4.35
CA ALA A 30 -17.90 18.25 3.18
C ALA A 30 -16.85 17.15 3.06
N THR A 31 -17.27 15.92 2.83
CA THR A 31 -16.39 14.82 2.41
C THR A 31 -15.63 15.31 1.18
N PRO A 32 -14.29 15.45 1.21
CA PRO A 32 -13.55 15.93 0.05
C PRO A 32 -13.72 14.92 -1.07
N ALA A 33 -14.07 15.38 -2.27
CA ALA A 33 -13.90 14.57 -3.46
C ALA A 33 -12.40 14.23 -3.59
N PRO A 34 -12.02 12.98 -3.91
CA PRO A 34 -10.62 12.60 -4.05
C PRO A 34 -9.96 13.44 -5.15
N PRO A 35 -8.73 13.93 -4.94
CA PRO A 35 -7.99 14.61 -5.99
C PRO A 35 -7.77 13.67 -7.19
N SER A 36 -7.93 14.17 -8.38
CA SER A 36 -7.93 13.43 -9.66
C SER A 36 -6.59 12.79 -10.09
N SER A 37 -5.62 12.70 -9.20
CA SER A 37 -4.32 12.04 -9.41
C SER A 37 -3.96 11.01 -8.33
N GLU A 38 -4.89 10.67 -7.43
CA GLU A 38 -4.67 9.63 -6.43
C GLU A 38 -4.75 8.25 -7.09
N MET A 39 -3.77 7.40 -6.75
CA MET A 39 -3.92 5.96 -6.94
C MET A 39 -5.28 5.55 -6.35
N SER A 40 -6.13 4.94 -7.15
CA SER A 40 -7.44 4.51 -6.66
C SER A 40 -7.26 3.62 -5.44
N PHE A 41 -8.20 3.63 -4.51
CA PHE A 41 -8.18 2.73 -3.37
C PHE A 41 -8.02 1.27 -3.81
N ALA A 42 -8.65 0.89 -4.92
CA ALA A 42 -8.53 -0.43 -5.50
C ALA A 42 -7.08 -0.78 -5.89
N GLU A 43 -6.30 0.14 -6.44
CA GLU A 43 -4.89 -0.12 -6.78
C GLU A 43 -4.03 -0.36 -5.55
N ALA A 44 -4.34 0.27 -4.40
CA ALA A 44 -3.65 0.02 -3.14
C ALA A 44 -3.86 -1.42 -2.61
N ALA A 45 -4.98 -2.03 -2.95
CA ALA A 45 -5.34 -3.40 -2.58
C ALA A 45 -4.88 -4.45 -3.61
N ARG A 46 -4.04 -4.09 -4.60
CA ARG A 46 -3.56 -5.03 -5.62
C ARG A 46 -2.55 -6.00 -5.04
N PRO A 47 -2.70 -7.34 -5.27
CA PRO A 47 -1.73 -8.33 -4.84
C PRO A 47 -0.45 -8.25 -5.70
N VAL A 48 0.64 -8.83 -5.20
CA VAL A 48 1.91 -8.95 -5.96
C VAL A 48 2.02 -10.28 -6.70
N TYR A 49 1.30 -11.32 -6.23
CA TYR A 49 1.18 -12.61 -6.90
C TYR A 49 -0.28 -13.06 -6.86
N ALA A 50 -0.68 -13.82 -7.85
CA ALA A 50 -2.02 -14.37 -7.90
C ALA A 50 -2.04 -15.74 -8.56
N VAL A 51 -2.99 -16.56 -8.14
CA VAL A 51 -3.25 -17.88 -8.74
C VAL A 51 -4.75 -18.09 -8.87
N VAL A 52 -5.16 -18.65 -10.01
CA VAL A 52 -6.49 -19.24 -10.20
C VAL A 52 -6.34 -20.74 -10.30
N THR A 53 -6.97 -21.45 -9.40
CA THR A 53 -7.03 -22.92 -9.41
C THR A 53 -8.34 -23.35 -10.04
N GLY A 54 -8.28 -24.08 -11.15
CA GLY A 54 -9.45 -24.60 -11.85
C GLY A 54 -10.00 -25.88 -11.21
N ILE A 55 -11.16 -26.34 -11.71
CA ILE A 55 -11.70 -27.65 -11.38
C ILE A 55 -10.72 -28.71 -11.88
N GLY A 56 -10.16 -29.52 -10.98
CA GLY A 56 -9.11 -30.49 -11.30
C GLY A 56 -7.71 -30.11 -10.81
N GLY A 57 -7.57 -29.01 -10.07
CA GLY A 57 -6.33 -28.65 -9.38
C GLY A 57 -5.23 -28.09 -10.28
N HIS A 58 -5.55 -27.70 -11.51
CA HIS A 58 -4.58 -27.07 -12.39
C HIS A 58 -4.56 -25.56 -12.17
N HIS A 59 -3.35 -24.95 -12.17
CA HIS A 59 -3.16 -23.55 -11.81
C HIS A 59 -2.80 -22.67 -13.02
N TRP A 60 -3.43 -21.51 -13.08
CA TRP A 60 -2.91 -20.33 -13.75
C TRP A 60 -2.31 -19.43 -12.69
N GLY A 61 -1.11 -18.91 -12.91
CA GLY A 61 -0.48 -17.99 -11.96
C GLY A 61 0.19 -16.83 -12.65
N VAL A 62 0.33 -15.72 -11.93
CA VAL A 62 1.04 -14.52 -12.35
C VAL A 62 1.89 -13.97 -11.23
N LYS A 63 3.14 -13.62 -11.55
CA LYS A 63 4.06 -12.89 -10.67
C LYS A 63 5.04 -12.08 -11.52
N TYR A 64 5.51 -10.97 -10.99
CA TYR A 64 6.49 -10.10 -11.66
C TYR A 64 6.06 -9.59 -13.05
N ASP A 65 4.75 -9.51 -13.29
CA ASP A 65 4.16 -8.94 -14.49
C ASP A 65 3.05 -7.98 -14.09
N GLY A 66 3.38 -6.69 -14.05
CA GLY A 66 2.46 -5.65 -13.60
C GLY A 66 1.22 -5.51 -14.48
N ALA A 67 1.33 -5.74 -15.78
CA ALA A 67 0.21 -5.64 -16.72
C ALA A 67 -0.79 -6.79 -16.51
N GLN A 68 -0.28 -8.04 -16.43
CA GLN A 68 -1.12 -9.20 -16.17
C GLN A 68 -1.75 -9.14 -14.77
N LEU A 69 -0.98 -8.72 -13.74
CA LEU A 69 -1.51 -8.52 -12.39
C LEU A 69 -2.60 -7.47 -12.34
N SER A 70 -2.45 -6.37 -13.06
CA SER A 70 -3.48 -5.32 -13.12
C SER A 70 -4.75 -5.81 -13.81
N THR A 71 -4.63 -6.54 -14.92
CA THR A 71 -5.78 -7.14 -15.61
C THR A 71 -6.50 -8.15 -14.71
N PHE A 72 -5.74 -9.06 -14.10
CA PHE A 72 -6.27 -10.03 -13.15
C PHE A 72 -7.01 -9.34 -12.00
N TYR A 73 -6.39 -8.32 -11.41
CA TYR A 73 -6.98 -7.64 -10.27
C TYR A 73 -8.26 -6.88 -10.64
N ASN A 74 -8.30 -6.24 -11.80
CA ASN A 74 -9.53 -5.60 -12.30
C ASN A 74 -10.68 -6.60 -12.47
N ASP A 75 -10.37 -7.82 -12.88
CA ASP A 75 -11.36 -8.90 -13.03
C ASP A 75 -11.83 -9.50 -11.70
N THR A 76 -10.99 -9.46 -10.66
CA THR A 76 -11.20 -10.22 -9.41
C THR A 76 -11.44 -9.34 -8.18
N SER A 77 -11.17 -8.04 -8.23
CA SER A 77 -11.31 -7.13 -7.09
C SER A 77 -12.71 -7.07 -6.51
N ASN A 78 -13.74 -7.12 -7.36
CA ASN A 78 -15.14 -7.10 -6.92
C ASN A 78 -15.47 -8.33 -6.09
N ILE A 79 -15.12 -9.54 -6.56
CA ILE A 79 -15.39 -10.77 -5.82
C ILE A 79 -14.59 -10.86 -4.53
N LEU A 80 -13.36 -10.33 -4.51
CA LEU A 80 -12.57 -10.21 -3.29
C LEU A 80 -13.26 -9.26 -2.29
N GLY A 81 -13.73 -8.10 -2.75
CA GLY A 81 -14.46 -7.14 -1.93
C GLY A 81 -15.76 -7.71 -1.36
N GLU A 82 -16.58 -8.36 -2.18
CA GLU A 82 -17.80 -9.04 -1.74
C GLU A 82 -17.51 -10.15 -0.71
N THR A 83 -16.44 -10.91 -0.94
CA THR A 83 -16.02 -11.99 -0.04
C THR A 83 -15.60 -11.44 1.31
N LEU A 84 -14.74 -10.41 1.34
CA LEU A 84 -14.33 -9.75 2.59
C LEU A 84 -15.52 -9.09 3.30
N GLY A 85 -16.34 -8.34 2.55
CA GLY A 85 -17.47 -7.60 3.09
C GLY A 85 -18.60 -8.46 3.65
N SER A 86 -18.75 -9.69 3.17
CA SER A 86 -19.80 -10.64 3.62
C SER A 86 -19.31 -11.75 4.55
N SER A 87 -18.02 -11.75 4.90
CA SER A 87 -17.43 -12.81 5.69
C SER A 87 -17.86 -12.79 7.15
N SER A 88 -18.07 -13.99 7.72
CA SER A 88 -18.32 -14.21 9.14
C SER A 88 -17.01 -14.13 9.96
N PRO A 89 -17.08 -14.03 11.29
CA PRO A 89 -15.90 -14.13 12.15
C PRO A 89 -15.07 -15.38 11.83
N PRO A 90 -13.73 -15.25 11.74
CA PRO A 90 -12.86 -16.32 11.28
C PRO A 90 -12.74 -17.44 12.34
N GLN A 91 -12.54 -18.64 11.85
CA GLN A 91 -12.24 -19.82 12.63
C GLN A 91 -10.84 -20.33 12.28
N ALA A 92 -10.03 -20.63 13.28
CA ALA A 92 -8.71 -21.22 13.07
C ALA A 92 -8.83 -22.59 12.39
N ILE A 93 -7.95 -22.86 11.46
CA ILE A 93 -7.87 -24.11 10.70
C ILE A 93 -6.44 -24.65 10.71
N THR A 94 -6.27 -25.92 10.29
CA THR A 94 -4.96 -26.53 10.13
C THR A 94 -4.30 -26.08 8.83
N GLU A 95 -2.96 -26.20 8.75
CA GLU A 95 -2.23 -26.00 7.50
C GLU A 95 -2.68 -26.96 6.39
N GLY A 96 -3.03 -28.20 6.74
CA GLY A 96 -3.58 -29.15 5.77
C GLY A 96 -4.88 -28.67 5.13
N ALA A 97 -5.77 -28.06 5.91
CA ALA A 97 -7.01 -27.46 5.39
C ALA A 97 -6.71 -26.21 4.50
N TRP A 98 -5.70 -25.42 4.85
CA TRP A 98 -5.23 -24.30 4.02
C TRP A 98 -4.67 -24.82 2.68
N ARG A 99 -3.77 -25.80 2.68
CA ARG A 99 -3.23 -26.41 1.44
C ARG A 99 -4.33 -27.02 0.57
N ALA A 100 -5.31 -27.67 1.19
CA ALA A 100 -6.48 -28.18 0.46
C ALA A 100 -7.28 -27.08 -0.22
N ALA A 101 -7.47 -25.93 0.43
CA ALA A 101 -8.13 -24.76 -0.16
C ALA A 101 -7.34 -24.21 -1.37
N LEU A 102 -6.01 -24.15 -1.31
CA LEU A 102 -5.16 -23.70 -2.41
C LEU A 102 -5.23 -24.60 -3.65
N THR A 103 -5.42 -25.91 -3.46
CA THR A 103 -5.54 -26.90 -4.56
C THR A 103 -6.98 -27.13 -5.01
N SER A 104 -7.96 -26.56 -4.32
CA SER A 104 -9.37 -26.56 -4.72
C SER A 104 -9.67 -25.41 -5.68
N ALA A 105 -10.78 -25.53 -6.44
CA ALA A 105 -11.21 -24.48 -7.35
C ALA A 105 -11.42 -23.15 -6.62
N GLY A 106 -10.60 -22.14 -6.99
CA GLY A 106 -10.56 -20.88 -6.25
C GLY A 106 -9.55 -19.87 -6.77
N ILE A 107 -9.42 -18.78 -6.05
CA ILE A 107 -8.51 -17.67 -6.38
C ILE A 107 -7.63 -17.39 -5.16
N TYR A 108 -6.33 -17.28 -5.38
CA TYR A 108 -5.34 -16.96 -4.36
C TYR A 108 -4.68 -15.61 -4.66
N PHE A 109 -4.48 -14.82 -3.60
CA PHE A 109 -3.83 -13.51 -3.60
C PHE A 109 -2.68 -13.50 -2.60
N ASP A 110 -1.49 -13.06 -3.00
CA ASP A 110 -0.33 -12.85 -2.11
C ASP A 110 0.07 -11.38 -2.12
N TYR A 111 0.08 -10.77 -0.95
CA TYR A 111 0.40 -9.36 -0.73
C TYR A 111 1.84 -9.14 -0.27
N LEU A 112 2.70 -10.15 -0.33
CA LEU A 112 4.08 -10.12 0.12
C LEU A 112 4.25 -9.87 1.63
N ASN A 113 3.50 -8.92 2.18
CA ASN A 113 3.46 -8.55 3.60
C ASN A 113 2.02 -8.53 4.11
N PRO A 114 1.81 -8.71 5.44
CA PRO A 114 0.47 -8.65 6.00
C PRO A 114 -0.16 -7.27 5.84
N ILE A 115 -1.36 -7.22 5.28
CA ILE A 115 -2.20 -6.01 5.18
C ILE A 115 -3.34 -6.16 6.19
N PRO A 116 -3.66 -5.12 7.00
CA PRO A 116 -4.85 -5.14 7.86
C PRO A 116 -6.09 -5.42 7.00
N LEU A 117 -6.89 -6.43 7.36
CA LEU A 117 -8.08 -6.80 6.59
C LEU A 117 -9.10 -5.66 6.54
N SER A 118 -9.18 -4.85 7.60
CA SER A 118 -10.00 -3.64 7.63
C SER A 118 -9.57 -2.61 6.58
N ALA A 119 -8.26 -2.44 6.34
CA ALA A 119 -7.77 -1.56 5.28
C ALA A 119 -8.11 -2.11 3.90
N LEU A 120 -7.89 -3.41 3.70
CA LEU A 120 -8.18 -4.08 2.45
C LEU A 120 -9.68 -4.03 2.11
N THR A 121 -10.55 -4.31 3.08
CA THR A 121 -12.01 -4.21 2.93
C THR A 121 -12.41 -2.78 2.56
N ARG A 122 -11.89 -1.78 3.26
CA ARG A 122 -12.18 -0.38 2.98
C ARG A 122 -11.73 0.05 1.58
N TRP A 123 -10.56 -0.40 1.13
CA TRP A 123 -10.06 -0.09 -0.21
C TRP A 123 -10.89 -0.72 -1.33
N LEU A 124 -11.47 -1.89 -1.09
CA LEU A 124 -12.26 -2.61 -2.09
C LEU A 124 -13.75 -2.25 -2.08
N VAL A 125 -14.32 -2.02 -0.90
CA VAL A 125 -15.77 -1.82 -0.71
C VAL A 125 -16.11 -0.36 -0.42
N GLY A 126 -15.14 0.44 0.03
CA GLY A 126 -15.34 1.86 0.36
C GLY A 126 -15.92 2.13 1.76
N THR A 127 -16.25 1.09 2.52
CA THR A 127 -16.83 1.20 3.86
C THR A 127 -16.21 0.19 4.83
N ASP A 128 -16.23 0.51 6.12
CA ASP A 128 -15.85 -0.43 7.19
C ASP A 128 -17.06 -1.37 7.43
N MET A 129 -16.96 -2.62 7.00
CA MET A 129 -18.11 -3.53 7.00
C MET A 129 -18.15 -4.49 8.18
N ASN A 130 -17.01 -4.95 8.69
CA ASN A 130 -16.96 -5.99 9.71
C ASN A 130 -16.10 -5.59 10.91
N LEU A 131 -16.60 -5.81 12.13
CA LEU A 131 -15.84 -5.50 13.37
C LEU A 131 -14.65 -6.44 13.58
N TRP A 132 -14.73 -7.69 13.12
CA TRP A 132 -13.67 -8.68 13.31
C TRP A 132 -12.44 -8.45 12.41
N ASP A 133 -12.59 -7.77 11.28
CA ASP A 133 -11.49 -7.51 10.34
C ASP A 133 -10.45 -6.51 10.87
N ALA A 134 -10.82 -5.71 11.87
CA ALA A 134 -9.92 -4.78 12.54
C ALA A 134 -8.80 -5.46 13.35
N GLU A 135 -9.00 -6.72 13.77
CA GLU A 135 -8.06 -7.47 14.60
C GLU A 135 -7.09 -8.33 13.80
N HIS A 136 -7.34 -8.50 12.50
CA HIS A 136 -6.57 -9.39 11.66
C HIS A 136 -5.84 -8.66 10.53
N SER A 137 -4.64 -9.15 10.25
CA SER A 137 -3.87 -8.78 9.05
C SER A 137 -3.56 -10.04 8.26
N ALA A 138 -3.67 -9.98 6.94
CA ALA A 138 -3.39 -11.14 6.09
C ALA A 138 -2.32 -10.82 5.03
N ARG A 139 -1.34 -11.70 4.90
CA ARG A 139 -0.41 -11.71 3.78
C ARG A 139 -0.99 -12.48 2.60
N ARG A 140 -1.66 -13.59 2.88
CA ARG A 140 -2.18 -14.52 1.87
C ARG A 140 -3.65 -14.73 2.08
N ILE A 141 -4.39 -14.59 1.00
CA ILE A 141 -5.84 -14.77 0.97
C ILE A 141 -6.18 -15.77 -0.11
N CYS A 142 -7.05 -16.71 0.21
CA CYS A 142 -7.63 -17.64 -0.76
C CYS A 142 -9.15 -17.60 -0.68
N ILE A 143 -9.79 -17.53 -1.82
CA ILE A 143 -11.24 -17.65 -1.99
C ILE A 143 -11.50 -18.98 -2.68
N SER A 144 -12.17 -19.90 -2.02
CA SER A 144 -12.42 -21.24 -2.58
C SER A 144 -13.85 -21.69 -2.34
N GLY A 145 -14.35 -22.56 -3.21
CA GLY A 145 -15.68 -23.13 -3.09
C GLY A 145 -15.86 -23.94 -1.80
N SER A 146 -17.08 -23.97 -1.28
CA SER A 146 -17.46 -24.85 -0.18
C SER A 146 -17.60 -26.31 -0.67
N ASP A 147 -17.48 -27.26 0.26
CA ASP A 147 -17.59 -28.69 -0.02
C ASP A 147 -18.93 -29.10 -0.65
N ASP A 148 -20.00 -28.34 -0.40
CA ASP A 148 -21.33 -28.53 -0.99
C ASP A 148 -21.48 -27.94 -2.40
N GLY A 149 -20.44 -27.23 -2.89
CA GLY A 149 -20.40 -26.60 -4.21
C GLY A 149 -21.33 -25.40 -4.39
N LYS A 150 -21.93 -24.87 -3.32
CA LYS A 150 -22.91 -23.77 -3.41
C LYS A 150 -22.35 -22.42 -2.95
N GLY A 151 -21.58 -22.44 -1.87
CA GLY A 151 -21.02 -21.24 -1.25
C GLY A 151 -19.53 -21.09 -1.49
N VAL A 152 -18.98 -20.02 -0.94
CA VAL A 152 -17.58 -19.67 -1.00
C VAL A 152 -17.07 -19.41 0.41
N PHE A 153 -15.86 -19.87 0.69
CA PHE A 153 -15.13 -19.55 1.91
C PHE A 153 -13.99 -18.58 1.60
N LEU A 154 -13.77 -17.65 2.55
CA LEU A 154 -12.57 -16.87 2.66
C LEU A 154 -11.57 -17.62 3.55
N TYR A 155 -10.37 -17.83 3.05
CA TYR A 155 -9.24 -18.36 3.81
C TYR A 155 -8.14 -17.31 3.85
N PHE A 156 -7.43 -17.21 4.97
CA PHE A 156 -6.27 -16.33 5.03
C PHE A 156 -5.21 -16.84 6.01
N MET A 157 -3.98 -16.44 5.75
CA MET A 157 -2.83 -16.63 6.63
C MET A 157 -2.48 -15.28 7.25
N ASP A 158 -2.44 -15.22 8.57
CA ASP A 158 -2.12 -13.99 9.30
C ASP A 158 -0.61 -13.67 9.34
N SER A 159 -0.26 -12.61 10.07
CA SER A 159 1.12 -12.17 10.25
C SER A 159 2.00 -13.14 11.04
N GLU A 160 1.40 -14.01 11.87
CA GLU A 160 2.07 -15.00 12.69
C GLU A 160 2.19 -16.37 12.01
N GLY A 161 1.56 -16.50 10.82
CA GLY A 161 1.53 -17.74 10.05
C GLY A 161 0.41 -18.69 10.47
N ALA A 162 -0.56 -18.22 11.26
CA ALA A 162 -1.76 -18.98 11.59
C ALA A 162 -2.78 -18.90 10.44
N PHE A 163 -3.57 -19.96 10.29
CA PHE A 163 -4.53 -20.11 9.20
C PHE A 163 -5.95 -20.00 9.70
N TYR A 164 -6.77 -19.30 8.94
CA TYR A 164 -8.17 -19.04 9.27
C TYR A 164 -9.08 -19.29 8.08
N ARG A 165 -10.35 -19.58 8.38
CA ARG A 165 -11.45 -19.70 7.42
C ARG A 165 -12.67 -18.95 7.91
N SER A 166 -13.34 -18.22 7.00
CA SER A 166 -14.63 -17.56 7.24
C SER A 166 -15.64 -18.00 6.19
N GLN A 167 -16.87 -18.18 6.60
CA GLN A 167 -17.99 -18.38 5.68
C GLN A 167 -18.40 -17.04 5.07
N THR A 168 -18.80 -17.02 3.81
CA THR A 168 -19.23 -15.80 3.10
C THR A 168 -20.62 -15.95 2.52
N ALA A 169 -21.22 -14.85 2.09
CA ALA A 169 -22.49 -14.85 1.35
C ALA A 169 -22.32 -15.03 -0.18
N VAL A 170 -21.08 -15.09 -0.66
CA VAL A 170 -20.77 -15.19 -2.09
C VAL A 170 -21.18 -16.56 -2.63
N GLN A 171 -21.81 -16.56 -3.80
CA GLN A 171 -22.22 -17.80 -4.47
C GLN A 171 -21.06 -18.36 -5.29
N TYR A 172 -20.91 -19.68 -5.32
CA TYR A 172 -19.87 -20.34 -6.10
C TYR A 172 -19.96 -20.04 -7.61
N ALA A 173 -21.15 -19.80 -8.14
CA ALA A 173 -21.34 -19.45 -9.55
C ALA A 173 -20.60 -18.16 -9.94
N SER A 174 -20.60 -17.15 -9.07
CA SER A 174 -19.88 -15.88 -9.30
C SER A 174 -18.36 -16.11 -9.30
N LEU A 175 -17.86 -16.94 -8.39
CA LEU A 175 -16.45 -17.33 -8.36
C LEU A 175 -16.05 -18.10 -9.62
N ALA A 176 -16.87 -19.06 -10.03
CA ALA A 176 -16.63 -19.89 -11.23
C ALA A 176 -16.59 -19.03 -12.51
N GLU A 177 -17.49 -18.05 -12.65
CA GLU A 177 -17.49 -17.11 -13.79
C GLU A 177 -16.19 -16.29 -13.85
N CYS A 178 -15.73 -15.83 -12.69
CA CYS A 178 -14.48 -15.09 -12.58
C CYS A 178 -13.27 -15.96 -12.99
N MET A 179 -13.22 -17.21 -12.52
CA MET A 179 -12.13 -18.13 -12.81
C MET A 179 -12.09 -18.60 -14.28
N ALA A 180 -13.25 -18.68 -14.97
CA ALA A 180 -13.35 -19.22 -16.33
C ALA A 180 -12.51 -18.46 -17.38
N LYS A 181 -12.08 -17.26 -17.07
CA LYS A 181 -11.22 -16.43 -17.94
C LYS A 181 -9.75 -16.90 -17.98
N TYR A 182 -9.33 -17.73 -17.00
CA TYR A 182 -7.92 -18.06 -16.77
C TYR A 182 -7.65 -19.53 -17.09
N LEU A 183 -6.88 -19.75 -18.14
CA LEU A 183 -6.46 -21.10 -18.54
C LEU A 183 -5.15 -21.47 -17.83
N PRO A 184 -4.99 -22.72 -17.36
CA PRO A 184 -3.77 -23.17 -16.70
C PRO A 184 -2.51 -22.86 -17.50
N ASN A 185 -1.45 -22.40 -16.79
CA ASN A 185 -0.16 -22.08 -17.38
C ASN A 185 1.01 -22.85 -16.72
N ASN A 186 0.70 -24.01 -16.14
CA ASN A 186 1.66 -24.86 -15.42
C ASN A 186 2.34 -24.20 -14.22
N THR A 187 1.70 -23.20 -13.61
CA THR A 187 2.10 -22.71 -12.29
C THR A 187 1.84 -23.79 -11.25
N GLN A 188 2.72 -23.90 -10.27
CA GLN A 188 2.57 -24.83 -9.13
C GLN A 188 3.01 -24.11 -7.84
N TYR A 189 2.47 -24.55 -6.71
CA TYR A 189 3.02 -24.14 -5.41
C TYR A 189 4.25 -24.99 -5.06
N ALA A 190 5.19 -24.44 -4.31
CA ALA A 190 6.39 -25.17 -3.91
C ALA A 190 6.05 -26.43 -3.09
N PHE A 191 5.03 -26.42 -2.26
CA PHE A 191 4.62 -27.59 -1.47
C PHE A 191 4.16 -28.78 -2.30
N GLU A 192 3.76 -28.57 -3.57
CA GLU A 192 3.33 -29.67 -4.47
C GLU A 192 4.52 -30.49 -4.97
N PHE A 193 5.76 -29.99 -4.86
CA PHE A 193 6.99 -30.72 -5.21
C PHE A 193 7.57 -31.56 -4.04
N GLY A 194 6.93 -31.54 -2.88
CA GLY A 194 7.40 -32.22 -1.67
C GLY A 194 8.05 -31.25 -0.67
N GLU A 195 8.36 -31.79 0.51
CA GLU A 195 8.89 -30.98 1.64
C GLU A 195 10.39 -30.70 1.56
N ASP A 196 11.10 -31.30 0.60
CA ASP A 196 12.57 -31.22 0.48
C ASP A 196 13.06 -29.87 -0.09
N LEU A 197 12.17 -29.02 -0.57
CA LEU A 197 12.53 -27.69 -1.06
C LEU A 197 12.69 -26.73 0.11
N ASN A 198 13.91 -26.29 0.36
CA ASN A 198 14.20 -25.28 1.37
C ASN A 198 13.81 -23.87 0.93
N ILE A 199 12.53 -23.70 0.54
CA ILE A 199 11.91 -22.42 0.15
C ILE A 199 10.54 -22.34 0.83
N ASP A 200 9.96 -21.14 0.82
CA ASP A 200 8.58 -20.92 1.28
C ASP A 200 7.64 -21.91 0.58
N PRO A 201 6.88 -22.77 1.30
CA PRO A 201 6.01 -23.78 0.70
C PRO A 201 4.92 -23.21 -0.21
N TYR A 202 4.57 -21.94 -0.02
CA TYR A 202 3.58 -21.23 -0.82
C TYR A 202 4.20 -20.36 -1.93
N ALA A 203 5.51 -20.45 -2.15
CA ALA A 203 6.15 -19.82 -3.28
C ALA A 203 5.62 -20.39 -4.60
N LEU A 204 5.41 -19.49 -5.58
CA LEU A 204 4.95 -19.92 -6.91
C LEU A 204 6.14 -20.29 -7.78
N ILE A 205 6.09 -21.50 -8.33
CA ILE A 205 6.99 -22.03 -9.34
C ILE A 205 6.28 -21.93 -10.68
N MET A 206 6.83 -21.14 -11.58
CA MET A 206 6.23 -20.88 -12.89
C MET A 206 7.20 -21.28 -13.99
N PRO A 207 6.72 -21.90 -15.08
CA PRO A 207 7.57 -22.18 -16.23
C PRO A 207 7.94 -20.87 -16.93
N GLY A 208 9.20 -20.81 -17.39
CA GLY A 208 9.72 -19.65 -18.14
C GLY A 208 10.57 -18.73 -17.30
N THR A 209 11.39 -17.94 -17.97
CA THR A 209 12.22 -16.91 -17.36
C THR A 209 11.48 -15.58 -17.40
N GLY A 210 11.03 -15.11 -16.23
CA GLY A 210 10.56 -13.74 -16.10
C GLY A 210 11.65 -12.76 -16.55
N ARG A 211 11.32 -11.83 -17.44
CA ARG A 211 12.23 -10.73 -17.76
C ARG A 211 12.14 -9.68 -16.67
N VAL A 212 13.23 -9.49 -15.93
CA VAL A 212 13.35 -8.38 -15.00
C VAL A 212 13.56 -7.09 -15.82
N PRO A 213 12.71 -6.07 -15.68
CA PRO A 213 12.89 -4.83 -16.40
C PRO A 213 14.19 -4.14 -15.95
N LEU A 214 14.96 -3.64 -16.90
CA LEU A 214 16.08 -2.75 -16.62
C LEU A 214 15.53 -1.34 -16.45
N VAL A 215 15.81 -0.72 -15.29
CA VAL A 215 15.39 0.64 -14.99
C VAL A 215 16.58 1.51 -14.62
N SER A 216 16.55 2.77 -15.02
CA SER A 216 17.46 3.79 -14.53
C SER A 216 16.85 4.51 -13.33
N LEU A 217 17.71 4.92 -12.42
CA LEU A 217 17.34 5.59 -11.17
C LEU A 217 17.95 6.99 -11.13
N SER A 218 17.14 8.00 -10.78
CA SER A 218 17.61 9.36 -10.55
C SER A 218 16.99 9.96 -9.29
N ASN A 219 17.66 10.98 -8.75
CA ASN A 219 17.11 11.80 -7.67
C ASN A 219 16.25 12.92 -8.27
N PRO A 220 14.94 13.01 -7.96
CA PRO A 220 14.07 14.06 -8.50
C PRO A 220 14.16 15.40 -7.75
N VAL A 221 14.85 15.45 -6.61
CA VAL A 221 14.98 16.68 -5.82
C VAL A 221 15.79 17.71 -6.60
N HIS A 222 15.31 18.92 -6.66
CA HIS A 222 15.73 20.06 -7.50
C HIS A 222 15.31 20.00 -8.97
N ASP A 223 15.14 18.80 -9.57
CA ASP A 223 14.76 18.69 -10.97
C ASP A 223 13.25 18.61 -11.18
N LYS A 224 12.53 17.86 -10.34
CA LYS A 224 11.09 17.61 -10.43
C LYS A 224 10.29 18.10 -9.24
N ILE A 225 10.94 18.20 -8.09
CA ILE A 225 10.37 18.73 -6.85
C ILE A 225 11.40 19.63 -6.17
N SER A 226 10.99 20.83 -5.81
CA SER A 226 11.87 21.78 -5.11
C SER A 226 11.93 21.51 -3.60
N PRO A 227 13.00 21.91 -2.91
CA PRO A 227 13.04 21.88 -1.44
C PRO A 227 11.88 22.61 -0.79
N ASP A 228 11.43 23.71 -1.36
CA ASP A 228 10.30 24.50 -0.83
C ASP A 228 8.99 23.73 -0.91
N GLU A 229 8.72 23.01 -2.01
CA GLU A 229 7.55 22.13 -2.13
C GLU A 229 7.58 21.00 -1.11
N ILE A 230 8.77 20.45 -0.84
CA ILE A 230 8.93 19.44 0.21
C ILE A 230 8.64 20.06 1.59
N LEU A 231 9.19 21.24 1.89
CA LEU A 231 8.92 21.94 3.14
C LEU A 231 7.43 22.22 3.33
N PHE A 232 6.75 22.77 2.33
CA PHE A 232 5.31 23.02 2.37
C PHE A 232 4.49 21.75 2.65
N SER A 233 4.91 20.62 2.09
CA SER A 233 4.23 19.33 2.33
C SER A 233 4.39 18.84 3.78
N PHE A 234 5.45 19.29 4.47
CA PHE A 234 5.63 19.08 5.90
C PHE A 234 5.04 20.23 6.74
N GLU A 235 4.22 21.09 6.15
CA GLU A 235 3.64 22.27 6.78
C GLU A 235 4.71 23.20 7.39
N MET A 236 5.91 23.17 6.81
CA MET A 236 7.01 24.08 7.14
C MET A 236 7.01 25.24 6.15
N ASN A 237 6.98 26.49 6.67
CA ASN A 237 7.07 27.67 5.81
C ASN A 237 8.54 27.92 5.43
N PRO A 238 8.92 27.85 4.14
CA PRO A 238 10.30 28.05 3.71
C PRO A 238 10.88 29.43 4.12
N ASN A 239 10.03 30.45 4.22
CA ASN A 239 10.46 31.78 4.61
C ASN A 239 10.77 31.93 6.12
N LEU A 240 10.28 31.01 6.93
CA LEU A 240 10.50 30.97 8.39
C LEU A 240 11.49 29.91 8.82
N ALA A 241 11.66 28.85 7.98
CA ALA A 241 12.63 27.81 8.23
C ALA A 241 14.04 28.35 7.96
N SER A 242 14.89 28.30 8.99
CA SER A 242 16.30 28.71 8.85
C SER A 242 17.12 27.54 8.34
N PRO A 243 17.60 27.59 7.08
CA PRO A 243 18.44 26.51 6.55
C PRO A 243 19.88 26.64 7.04
N TYR A 244 20.51 25.52 7.35
CA TYR A 244 21.96 25.42 7.52
C TYR A 244 22.49 24.15 6.86
N HIS A 245 23.76 24.21 6.42
CA HIS A 245 24.37 23.09 5.71
C HIS A 245 25.14 22.19 6.68
N GLU A 246 24.86 20.91 6.62
CA GLU A 246 25.67 19.83 7.18
C GLU A 246 26.35 19.07 6.03
N SER A 247 27.30 18.18 6.36
CA SER A 247 27.94 17.34 5.34
C SER A 247 26.90 16.46 4.61
N GLY A 248 26.68 16.75 3.33
CA GLY A 248 25.75 16.01 2.45
C GLY A 248 24.26 16.24 2.73
N ALA A 249 23.90 17.30 3.46
CA ALA A 249 22.50 17.63 3.74
C ALA A 249 22.27 19.14 3.98
N VAL A 250 21.06 19.57 3.67
CA VAL A 250 20.51 20.86 4.15
C VAL A 250 19.50 20.57 5.25
N VAL A 251 19.65 21.22 6.39
CA VAL A 251 18.76 21.08 7.54
C VAL A 251 17.92 22.36 7.67
N TYR A 252 16.62 22.19 7.69
CA TYR A 252 15.64 23.24 7.92
C TYR A 252 15.07 23.08 9.33
N MET A 253 15.13 24.12 10.11
CA MET A 253 14.64 24.13 11.50
C MET A 253 13.47 25.09 11.65
N MET A 254 12.46 24.64 12.35
CA MET A 254 11.40 25.46 12.93
C MET A 254 11.27 25.12 14.42
N GLU A 255 10.48 25.90 15.16
CA GLU A 255 10.39 25.82 16.63
C GLU A 255 10.25 24.39 17.17
N ASN A 256 9.39 23.58 16.58
CA ASN A 256 9.06 22.23 17.08
C ASN A 256 9.34 21.10 16.10
N CYS A 257 10.04 21.37 14.98
CA CYS A 257 10.35 20.35 14.00
C CYS A 257 11.60 20.67 13.19
N SER A 258 12.15 19.64 12.58
CA SER A 258 13.26 19.75 11.64
C SER A 258 13.03 18.86 10.42
N LEU A 259 13.49 19.32 9.27
CA LEU A 259 13.58 18.55 8.04
C LEU A 259 15.02 18.54 7.58
N ARG A 260 15.58 17.34 7.42
CA ARG A 260 16.92 17.12 6.87
C ARG A 260 16.76 16.59 5.46
N LEU A 261 17.27 17.31 4.47
CA LEU A 261 17.21 16.93 3.08
C LEU A 261 18.63 16.63 2.60
N TYR A 262 18.89 15.35 2.34
CA TYR A 262 20.21 14.85 1.91
C TYR A 262 20.38 14.99 0.40
N ASP A 263 21.62 15.20 -0.05
CA ASP A 263 21.98 15.23 -1.48
C ASP A 263 21.59 13.94 -2.21
N SER A 264 21.52 12.83 -1.48
CA SER A 264 21.03 11.55 -2.00
C SER A 264 19.53 11.53 -2.31
N GLY A 265 18.77 12.56 -1.95
CA GLY A 265 17.31 12.58 -2.06
C GLY A 265 16.58 11.88 -0.91
N LEU A 266 17.26 11.61 0.21
CA LEU A 266 16.61 11.18 1.43
C LEU A 266 16.15 12.42 2.21
N ALA A 267 14.87 12.48 2.55
CA ALA A 267 14.32 13.48 3.48
C ALA A 267 13.99 12.83 4.81
N VAL A 268 14.40 13.48 5.91
CA VAL A 268 14.12 13.02 7.28
C VAL A 268 13.47 14.16 8.07
N TYR A 269 12.20 14.01 8.33
CA TYR A 269 11.43 14.90 9.19
C TYR A 269 11.38 14.35 10.61
N LYS A 270 11.50 15.23 11.59
CA LYS A 270 11.28 14.93 13.02
C LYS A 270 10.56 16.08 13.70
N SER A 271 9.54 15.72 14.48
CA SER A 271 8.91 16.59 15.45
C SER A 271 9.69 16.54 16.77
N THR A 272 9.93 17.69 17.40
CA THR A 272 10.71 17.81 18.64
C THR A 272 9.87 18.20 19.86
N GLY A 273 8.54 18.14 19.76
CA GLY A 273 7.66 18.53 20.86
C GLY A 273 6.20 18.54 20.45
N ASP A 274 5.39 19.28 21.20
CA ASP A 274 3.99 19.50 20.85
C ASP A 274 3.91 20.31 19.55
N THR A 275 3.52 19.63 18.47
CA THR A 275 3.36 20.25 17.15
C THR A 275 1.94 20.79 16.93
N GLY A 276 1.08 20.67 17.94
CA GLY A 276 -0.34 20.98 17.82
C GLY A 276 -1.03 20.08 16.78
N ASP A 277 -1.77 20.71 15.85
CA ASP A 277 -2.48 19.99 14.78
C ASP A 277 -1.64 19.80 13.51
N ARG A 278 -0.34 20.05 13.54
CA ARG A 278 0.55 19.90 12.37
C ARG A 278 0.68 18.44 11.98
N LEU A 279 0.60 18.16 10.68
CA LEU A 279 0.67 16.80 10.09
C LEU A 279 -0.28 15.81 10.77
N LYS A 280 -1.46 16.28 11.16
CA LYS A 280 -2.47 15.45 11.80
C LYS A 280 -3.24 14.62 10.75
N ILE A 281 -3.26 13.31 10.97
CA ILE A 281 -4.10 12.41 10.18
C ILE A 281 -5.54 12.56 10.64
N ARG A 282 -6.45 12.72 9.69
CA ARG A 282 -7.89 12.80 9.99
C ARG A 282 -8.46 11.41 10.22
N TYR A 283 -9.22 11.25 11.29
CA TYR A 283 -9.92 10.02 11.64
C TYR A 283 -11.30 10.33 12.23
N SER A 284 -12.18 9.33 12.29
CA SER A 284 -13.62 9.50 12.59
C SER A 284 -13.97 9.66 14.06
N GLY A 285 -13.01 10.02 14.92
CA GLY A 285 -13.20 10.29 16.35
C GLY A 285 -12.80 9.10 17.25
N GLY A 286 -12.51 9.38 18.53
CA GLY A 286 -11.94 8.40 19.44
C GLY A 286 -10.45 8.15 19.19
N GLU A 287 -9.97 6.92 19.40
CA GLU A 287 -8.62 6.51 19.03
C GLU A 287 -8.56 6.18 17.53
N PRO A 288 -7.49 6.60 16.83
CA PRO A 288 -7.35 6.33 15.40
C PRO A 288 -7.15 4.83 15.14
N ARG A 289 -7.90 4.29 14.21
CA ARG A 289 -7.76 2.90 13.78
C ARG A 289 -6.60 2.74 12.80
N ILE A 290 -6.03 1.54 12.73
CA ILE A 290 -4.88 1.26 11.85
C ILE A 290 -5.18 1.55 10.37
N ASN A 291 -6.38 1.29 9.88
CA ASN A 291 -6.77 1.59 8.51
C ASN A 291 -6.85 3.09 8.23
N GLU A 292 -7.25 3.91 9.21
CA GLU A 292 -7.29 5.38 9.09
C GLU A 292 -5.87 5.96 9.08
N LEU A 293 -4.98 5.45 9.95
CA LEU A 293 -3.58 5.84 10.00
C LEU A 293 -2.84 5.46 8.71
N LEU A 294 -3.11 4.25 8.22
CA LEU A 294 -2.52 3.75 6.97
C LEU A 294 -2.95 4.61 5.78
N GLU A 295 -4.22 4.95 5.68
CA GLU A 295 -4.73 5.78 4.59
C GLU A 295 -4.18 7.21 4.65
N GLY A 296 -4.12 7.81 5.85
CA GLY A 296 -3.52 9.12 6.02
C GLY A 296 -2.03 9.15 5.65
N ALA A 297 -1.26 8.14 6.08
CA ALA A 297 0.15 8.02 5.71
C ALA A 297 0.32 7.76 4.20
N ARG A 298 -0.51 6.89 3.60
CA ARG A 298 -0.50 6.62 2.16
C ARG A 298 -0.74 7.88 1.35
N SER A 299 -1.76 8.66 1.69
CA SER A 299 -2.05 9.94 1.04
C SER A 299 -0.89 10.92 1.19
N PHE A 300 -0.29 11.01 2.38
CA PHE A 300 0.85 11.88 2.64
C PHE A 300 2.06 11.53 1.76
N ILE A 301 2.48 10.27 1.74
CA ILE A 301 3.66 9.84 0.96
C ILE A 301 3.40 9.87 -0.55
N PHE A 302 2.18 9.57 -0.99
CA PHE A 302 1.83 9.59 -2.41
C PHE A 302 1.93 11.00 -2.99
N ASN A 303 1.47 12.01 -2.26
CA ASN A 303 1.59 13.42 -2.67
C ASN A 303 3.04 13.90 -2.74
N LEU A 304 3.96 13.30 -1.98
CA LEU A 304 5.37 13.67 -1.95
C LEU A 304 6.21 12.86 -2.94
N ILE A 305 6.35 11.57 -2.68
CA ILE A 305 7.27 10.72 -3.46
C ILE A 305 6.57 9.96 -4.56
N GLY A 306 5.27 9.66 -4.44
CA GLY A 306 4.51 8.97 -5.48
C GLY A 306 4.44 9.75 -6.77
N GLY A 307 4.22 11.06 -6.70
CA GLY A 307 4.15 11.93 -7.88
C GLY A 307 5.46 12.07 -8.66
N THR A 308 6.60 11.70 -8.07
CA THR A 308 7.93 11.79 -8.68
C THR A 308 8.55 10.42 -8.99
N SER A 309 7.88 9.31 -8.62
CA SER A 309 8.43 7.95 -8.72
C SER A 309 8.59 7.43 -10.16
N GLY A 310 7.92 8.04 -11.13
CA GLY A 310 8.02 7.64 -12.55
C GLY A 310 7.36 6.29 -12.81
N ALA A 311 8.13 5.30 -13.27
CA ALA A 311 7.63 3.95 -13.56
C ALA A 311 7.41 3.07 -12.31
N ALA A 312 7.77 3.56 -11.11
CA ALA A 312 7.57 2.81 -9.88
C ALA A 312 6.26 3.22 -9.20
N GLU A 313 5.65 2.25 -8.54
CA GLU A 313 4.50 2.40 -7.66
C GLU A 313 4.97 2.28 -6.20
N LEU A 314 4.26 2.94 -5.27
CA LEU A 314 4.49 2.77 -3.84
C LEU A 314 3.54 1.71 -3.29
N TYR A 315 4.09 0.77 -2.56
CA TYR A 315 3.37 -0.36 -2.01
C TYR A 315 3.57 -0.43 -0.49
N TYR A 316 2.49 -0.62 0.25
CA TYR A 316 2.54 -0.84 1.69
C TYR A 316 3.24 -2.17 2.01
N THR A 317 4.21 -2.12 2.93
CA THR A 317 5.03 -3.29 3.27
C THR A 317 4.97 -3.70 4.73
N GLY A 318 4.26 -2.95 5.57
CA GLY A 318 4.02 -3.38 6.93
C GLY A 318 3.83 -2.26 7.93
N HIS A 319 3.48 -2.65 9.15
CA HIS A 319 3.41 -1.74 10.29
C HIS A 319 3.93 -2.42 11.54
N SER A 320 4.28 -1.60 12.51
CA SER A 320 4.59 -2.04 13.87
C SER A 320 4.01 -1.04 14.87
N ILE A 321 3.58 -1.55 16.03
CA ILE A 321 3.07 -0.74 17.13
C ILE A 321 4.07 -0.82 18.27
N SER A 322 4.55 0.35 18.70
CA SER A 322 5.48 0.47 19.82
C SER A 322 4.76 0.17 21.14
N LYS A 323 5.30 -0.79 21.88
CA LYS A 323 4.77 -1.13 23.22
C LYS A 323 5.06 -0.07 24.28
N LEU A 324 5.96 0.88 24.01
CA LEU A 324 6.37 1.91 24.97
C LEU A 324 5.41 3.10 24.99
N ASP A 325 4.98 3.54 23.82
CA ASP A 325 4.24 4.80 23.65
C ASP A 325 3.03 4.67 22.71
N GLY A 326 2.69 3.45 22.28
CA GLY A 326 1.57 3.20 21.37
C GLY A 326 1.75 3.78 19.95
N SER A 327 2.91 4.37 19.63
CA SER A 327 3.13 4.92 18.29
C SER A 327 3.13 3.83 17.23
N VAL A 328 2.56 4.15 16.07
CA VAL A 328 2.49 3.26 14.90
C VAL A 328 3.55 3.67 13.89
N THR A 329 4.35 2.72 13.43
CA THR A 329 5.29 2.92 12.33
C THR A 329 4.79 2.17 11.11
N LEU A 330 4.62 2.87 10.00
CA LEU A 330 4.17 2.33 8.71
C LEU A 330 5.34 2.37 7.72
N THR A 331 5.47 1.32 6.90
CA THR A 331 6.53 1.21 5.89
C THR A 331 5.95 0.99 4.51
N PHE A 332 6.62 1.58 3.50
CA PHE A 332 6.26 1.47 2.10
C PHE A 332 7.52 1.31 1.25
N ASP A 333 7.43 0.52 0.18
CA ASP A 333 8.53 0.31 -0.74
C ASP A 333 8.12 0.61 -2.19
N TYR A 334 9.11 0.83 -3.04
CA TYR A 334 8.89 0.95 -4.47
C TYR A 334 8.72 -0.42 -5.11
N PHE A 335 7.81 -0.48 -6.09
CA PHE A 335 7.60 -1.61 -6.97
C PHE A 335 7.71 -1.16 -8.42
N VAL A 336 8.42 -1.91 -9.23
CA VAL A 336 8.49 -1.69 -10.66
C VAL A 336 8.01 -2.96 -11.37
N SER A 337 6.94 -2.86 -12.13
CA SER A 337 6.32 -4.00 -12.84
C SER A 337 6.02 -5.21 -11.91
N GLY A 338 5.53 -4.93 -10.69
CA GLY A 338 5.22 -5.97 -9.70
C GLY A 338 6.45 -6.53 -8.95
N ILE A 339 7.64 -5.98 -9.17
CA ILE A 339 8.89 -6.41 -8.52
C ILE A 339 9.26 -5.41 -7.44
N PRO A 340 9.48 -5.87 -6.18
CA PRO A 340 9.91 -5.00 -5.10
C PRO A 340 11.34 -4.50 -5.35
N VAL A 341 11.55 -3.20 -5.14
CA VAL A 341 12.87 -2.55 -5.28
C VAL A 341 13.47 -2.35 -3.90
N ARG A 342 14.70 -2.84 -3.72
CA ARG A 342 15.47 -2.56 -2.53
C ARG A 342 16.44 -1.42 -2.78
N LEU A 343 16.34 -0.38 -1.96
CA LEU A 343 17.27 0.75 -1.98
C LEU A 343 18.52 0.41 -1.16
N MET A 344 19.69 0.87 -1.62
CA MET A 344 20.96 0.61 -0.91
C MET A 344 21.16 1.51 0.30
N ASP A 345 20.56 2.70 0.26
CA ASP A 345 20.76 3.78 1.24
C ASP A 345 19.58 3.92 2.22
N SER A 346 18.53 3.14 2.04
CA SER A 346 17.38 3.12 2.93
C SER A 346 16.70 1.74 2.92
N PRO A 347 16.31 1.19 4.09
CA PRO A 347 15.61 -0.08 4.15
C PRO A 347 14.24 -0.02 3.45
N HIS A 348 13.61 1.17 3.39
CA HIS A 348 12.30 1.40 2.81
C HIS A 348 12.28 2.69 1.97
N ALA A 349 11.36 2.77 1.00
CA ALA A 349 11.09 3.99 0.26
C ALA A 349 10.49 5.07 1.16
N ALA A 350 9.60 4.67 2.06
CA ALA A 350 9.05 5.55 3.09
C ALA A 350 8.88 4.82 4.42
N THR A 351 9.15 5.53 5.52
CA THR A 351 8.84 5.11 6.89
C THR A 351 8.16 6.28 7.59
N ILE A 352 6.95 6.07 8.10
CA ILE A 352 6.14 7.10 8.77
C ILE A 352 5.84 6.64 10.19
N ARG A 353 6.24 7.41 11.18
CA ARG A 353 5.87 7.20 12.59
C ARG A 353 4.77 8.16 12.99
N ILE A 354 3.72 7.61 13.58
CA ILE A 354 2.52 8.33 13.99
C ILE A 354 2.31 8.11 15.48
N SER A 355 2.11 9.18 16.23
CA SER A 355 1.75 9.15 17.64
C SER A 355 0.47 9.97 17.82
N GLU A 356 -0.56 9.40 18.45
CA GLU A 356 -1.85 10.08 18.70
C GLU A 356 -2.47 10.71 17.43
N GLY A 357 -2.30 10.06 16.29
CA GLY A 357 -2.79 10.54 15.00
C GLY A 357 -1.95 11.66 14.35
N VAL A 358 -0.79 12.00 14.90
CA VAL A 358 0.14 13.01 14.36
C VAL A 358 1.38 12.31 13.81
N ILE A 359 1.82 12.70 12.61
CA ILE A 359 3.10 12.24 12.05
C ILE A 359 4.24 12.93 12.80
N THR A 360 4.96 12.16 13.62
CA THR A 360 6.08 12.63 14.43
C THR A 360 7.44 12.41 13.80
N GLU A 361 7.57 11.40 12.94
CA GLU A 361 8.78 11.15 12.15
C GLU A 361 8.40 10.65 10.76
N ALA A 362 9.09 11.15 9.74
CA ALA A 362 8.97 10.65 8.38
C ALA A 362 10.36 10.55 7.73
N ARG A 363 10.65 9.42 7.11
CA ARG A 363 11.81 9.20 6.26
C ARG A 363 11.30 8.88 4.87
N LEU A 364 11.65 9.71 3.88
CA LEU A 364 11.19 9.59 2.51
C LEU A 364 12.38 9.56 1.56
N CYS A 365 12.46 8.53 0.74
CA CYS A 365 13.54 8.36 -0.22
C CYS A 365 13.06 8.74 -1.61
N PHE A 366 13.31 9.96 -2.04
CA PHE A 366 12.91 10.47 -3.35
C PHE A 366 13.70 9.78 -4.47
N ARG A 367 13.01 9.05 -5.34
CA ARG A 367 13.58 8.35 -6.49
C ARG A 367 12.63 8.42 -7.68
N THR A 368 13.21 8.64 -8.86
CA THR A 368 12.49 8.49 -10.12
C THR A 368 13.03 7.27 -10.86
N PHE A 369 12.13 6.40 -11.25
CA PHE A 369 12.41 5.23 -12.06
C PHE A 369 12.00 5.49 -13.51
N SER A 370 12.90 5.25 -14.44
CA SER A 370 12.63 5.35 -15.88
C SER A 370 12.97 4.02 -16.53
N SER A 371 12.15 3.55 -17.48
CA SER A 371 12.50 2.39 -18.28
C SER A 371 13.78 2.69 -19.04
N ALA A 372 14.82 1.93 -18.80
CA ALA A 372 15.97 1.93 -19.67
C ALA A 372 15.49 1.29 -20.96
N GLY A 373 15.45 2.04 -22.07
CA GLY A 373 14.98 1.55 -23.35
C GLY A 373 15.60 0.19 -23.69
N ALA A 374 14.78 -0.71 -24.20
CA ALA A 374 15.18 -2.03 -24.64
C ALA A 374 16.09 -1.94 -25.88
#